data_2d0fb0e37993f03b85121ca14f635611
#
_entry.id   2d0fb0e37993f03b85121ca14f635611
#
_cell.length_a   1.000
_cell.length_b   1.000
_cell.length_c   1.000
_cell.angle_alpha   90.00
_cell.angle_beta   90.00
_cell.angle_gamma   90.00
#
_symmetry.space_group_name_H-M   'P 1'
#
loop_
_entity.id
_entity.type
_entity.pdbx_description
1 polymer ?
#
loop_
_entity_poly.entity_id
_entity_poly.type
_entity_poly.pdbx_seq_one_letter_code
_entity_poly.pdbx_strand_id
1 'polypeptide(L)'
;MSFLFTQPQALLAAATDLAGVGSTINTASTAAAAPTTGVLAAGADQVSAVIAALFGAHGQQCQSMSAQAAALHSQFVEAMNAAGAAYARAEEANVSLQSVQL
;
A
#
# COMPACT_ATOMS: atom_id res chain seq x y z
N MET A 1 -27.84 -25.95 -5.80
CA MET A 1 -27.29 -25.14 -6.91
C MET A 1 -26.77 -23.81 -6.36
N SER A 2 -25.57 -23.41 -6.75
CA SER A 2 -24.99 -22.15 -6.29
C SER A 2 -24.83 -21.20 -7.48
N PHE A 3 -25.15 -19.92 -7.26
CA PHE A 3 -24.93 -18.87 -8.25
C PHE A 3 -23.74 -17.98 -7.91
N LEU A 4 -22.90 -18.43 -6.96
CA LEU A 4 -21.69 -17.71 -6.61
C LEU A 4 -20.56 -18.09 -7.54
N PHE A 5 -19.94 -17.05 -8.09
CA PHE A 5 -18.74 -17.20 -8.91
C PHE A 5 -17.59 -16.44 -8.26
N THR A 6 -16.42 -17.04 -8.25
CA THR A 6 -15.20 -16.39 -7.80
C THR A 6 -14.20 -16.33 -8.96
N GLN A 7 -13.36 -15.31 -8.92
CA GLN A 7 -12.28 -15.15 -9.89
C GLN A 7 -10.96 -14.88 -9.16
N PRO A 8 -10.32 -15.95 -8.65
CA PRO A 8 -9.09 -15.79 -7.87
C PRO A 8 -7.98 -15.08 -8.66
N GLN A 9 -7.91 -15.30 -9.96
CA GLN A 9 -6.90 -14.67 -10.81
C GLN A 9 -7.07 -13.14 -10.85
N ALA A 10 -8.31 -12.66 -10.89
CA ALA A 10 -8.60 -11.23 -10.85
C ALA A 10 -8.20 -10.60 -9.52
N LEU A 11 -8.41 -11.32 -8.41
CA LEU A 11 -8.02 -10.87 -7.08
C LEU A 11 -6.49 -10.79 -6.95
N LEU A 12 -5.78 -11.79 -7.48
CA LEU A 12 -4.32 -11.79 -7.49
C LEU A 12 -3.75 -10.67 -8.37
N ALA A 13 -4.37 -10.42 -9.54
CA ALA A 13 -3.99 -9.31 -10.40
C ALA A 13 -4.19 -7.96 -9.73
N ALA A 14 -5.31 -7.79 -9.02
CA ALA A 14 -5.58 -6.57 -8.26
C ALA A 14 -4.55 -6.36 -7.15
N ALA A 15 -4.14 -7.43 -6.46
CA ALA A 15 -3.10 -7.37 -5.45
C ALA A 15 -1.75 -6.91 -6.04
N THR A 16 -1.40 -7.40 -7.22
CA THR A 16 -0.19 -6.98 -7.93
C THR A 16 -0.25 -5.51 -8.32
N ASP A 17 -1.40 -5.05 -8.82
CA ASP A 17 -1.60 -3.64 -9.16
C ASP A 17 -1.46 -2.74 -7.93
N LEU A 18 -2.05 -3.14 -6.81
CA LEU A 18 -1.94 -2.39 -5.55
C LEU A 18 -0.51 -2.37 -5.01
N ALA A 19 0.24 -3.45 -5.17
CA ALA A 19 1.65 -3.46 -4.82
C ALA A 19 2.44 -2.45 -5.66
N GLY A 20 2.13 -2.35 -6.96
CA GLY A 20 2.72 -1.37 -7.85
C GLY A 20 2.39 0.06 -7.47
N VAL A 21 1.14 0.34 -7.09
CA VAL A 21 0.71 1.66 -6.58
C VAL A 21 1.49 2.02 -5.31
N GLY A 22 1.63 1.08 -4.39
CA GLY A 22 2.39 1.27 -3.15
C GLY A 22 3.86 1.61 -3.43
N SER A 23 4.47 0.92 -4.38
CA SER A 23 5.85 1.19 -4.81
C SER A 23 6.01 2.59 -5.38
N THR A 24 5.08 3.04 -6.21
CA THR A 24 5.07 4.39 -6.79
C THR A 24 4.94 5.46 -5.70
N ILE A 25 4.02 5.26 -4.77
CA ILE A 25 3.82 6.20 -3.65
C ILE A 25 5.08 6.26 -2.79
N ASN A 26 5.69 5.12 -2.50
CA ASN A 26 6.90 5.05 -1.69
C ASN A 26 8.07 5.78 -2.36
N THR A 27 8.21 5.64 -3.67
CA THR A 27 9.23 6.37 -4.44
C THR A 27 9.00 7.88 -4.35
N ALA A 28 7.76 8.34 -4.52
CA ALA A 28 7.42 9.75 -4.41
C ALA A 28 7.66 10.29 -2.99
N SER A 29 7.28 9.53 -1.97
CA SER A 29 7.48 9.90 -0.57
C SER A 29 8.97 10.01 -0.23
N THR A 30 9.79 9.09 -0.71
CA THR A 30 11.24 9.11 -0.53
C THR A 30 11.87 10.33 -1.21
N ALA A 31 11.42 10.65 -2.43
CA ALA A 31 11.91 11.83 -3.15
C ALA A 31 11.54 13.14 -2.45
N ALA A 32 10.39 13.17 -1.76
CA ALA A 32 9.92 14.35 -1.04
C ALA A 32 10.58 14.51 0.35
N ALA A 33 11.24 13.48 0.87
CA ALA A 33 11.74 13.48 2.24
C ALA A 33 12.75 14.62 2.51
N ALA A 34 13.83 14.69 1.75
CA ALA A 34 14.87 15.69 1.98
C ALA A 34 14.36 17.13 1.81
N PRO A 35 13.64 17.49 0.71
CA PRO A 35 13.20 18.88 0.51
C PRO A 35 12.13 19.32 1.51
N THR A 36 11.36 18.39 2.10
CA THR A 36 10.28 18.76 3.05
C THR A 36 10.70 18.69 4.50
N THR A 37 11.79 17.97 4.83
CA THR A 37 12.30 17.88 6.20
C THR A 37 13.48 18.80 6.46
N GLY A 38 14.26 19.11 5.43
CA GLY A 38 15.40 20.02 5.52
C GLY A 38 15.11 21.39 4.96
N VAL A 39 14.03 22.04 5.43
CA VAL A 39 13.60 23.33 4.93
C VAL A 39 14.55 24.42 5.41
N LEU A 40 15.09 25.21 4.47
CA LEU A 40 15.91 26.37 4.77
C LEU A 40 15.05 27.59 5.09
N ALA A 41 15.50 28.39 6.07
CA ALA A 41 14.84 29.63 6.40
C ALA A 41 14.89 30.61 5.22
N ALA A 42 13.78 31.31 4.96
CA ALA A 42 13.67 32.25 3.86
C ALA A 42 14.54 33.50 4.06
N GLY A 43 14.88 33.83 5.31
CA GLY A 43 15.72 34.96 5.68
C GLY A 43 16.50 34.69 6.95
N ALA A 44 17.33 35.67 7.35
CA ALA A 44 18.19 35.55 8.53
C ALA A 44 17.46 35.92 9.84
N ASP A 45 16.18 36.25 9.78
CA ASP A 45 15.39 36.65 10.92
C ASP A 45 14.83 35.44 11.67
N GLN A 46 14.43 35.66 12.93
CA GLN A 46 13.94 34.61 13.80
C GLN A 46 12.59 34.04 13.34
N VAL A 47 11.74 34.85 12.74
CA VAL A 47 10.44 34.39 12.23
C VAL A 47 10.64 33.38 11.12
N SER A 48 11.52 33.66 10.17
CA SER A 48 11.86 32.74 9.07
C SER A 48 12.41 31.42 9.60
N ALA A 49 13.27 31.48 10.64
CA ALA A 49 13.81 30.28 11.27
C ALA A 49 12.73 29.42 11.93
N VAL A 50 11.79 30.04 12.63
CA VAL A 50 10.67 29.33 13.28
C VAL A 50 9.76 28.69 12.24
N ILE A 51 9.44 29.39 11.16
CA ILE A 51 8.61 28.86 10.10
C ILE A 51 9.28 27.67 9.43
N ALA A 52 10.57 27.74 9.12
CA ALA A 52 11.34 26.65 8.56
C ALA A 52 11.33 25.41 9.48
N ALA A 53 11.49 25.63 10.79
CA ALA A 53 11.45 24.56 11.78
C ALA A 53 10.08 23.89 11.84
N LEU A 54 8.99 24.66 11.75
CA LEU A 54 7.63 24.13 11.75
C LEU A 54 7.36 23.25 10.52
N PHE A 55 7.72 23.72 9.34
CA PHE A 55 7.58 22.94 8.11
C PHE A 55 8.43 21.69 8.14
N GLY A 56 9.67 21.79 8.62
CA GLY A 56 10.54 20.62 8.78
C GLY A 56 9.97 19.56 9.70
N ALA A 57 9.44 19.98 10.86
CA ALA A 57 8.81 19.08 11.83
C ALA A 57 7.56 18.42 11.24
N HIS A 58 6.74 19.20 10.53
CA HIS A 58 5.56 18.67 9.85
C HIS A 58 5.95 17.66 8.77
N GLY A 59 6.99 17.96 8.00
CA GLY A 59 7.53 17.05 7.00
C GLY A 59 7.97 15.72 7.62
N GLN A 60 8.62 15.75 8.78
CA GLN A 60 9.01 14.54 9.49
C GLN A 60 7.81 13.72 9.94
N GLN A 61 6.77 14.37 10.44
CA GLN A 61 5.53 13.69 10.80
C GLN A 61 4.87 13.03 9.59
N CYS A 62 4.84 13.72 8.45
CA CYS A 62 4.32 13.17 7.20
C CYS A 62 5.11 11.95 6.76
N GLN A 63 6.44 11.97 6.89
CA GLN A 63 7.27 10.80 6.55
C GLN A 63 6.98 9.62 7.47
N SER A 64 6.79 9.86 8.75
CA SER A 64 6.43 8.82 9.72
C SER A 64 5.08 8.19 9.39
N MET A 65 4.07 9.01 9.08
CA MET A 65 2.75 8.53 8.70
C MET A 65 2.79 7.78 7.38
N SER A 66 3.59 8.24 6.42
CA SER A 66 3.77 7.54 5.14
C SER A 66 4.38 6.15 5.33
N ALA A 67 5.34 6.02 6.25
CA ALA A 67 5.93 4.72 6.57
C ALA A 67 4.90 3.77 7.19
N GLN A 68 4.05 4.26 8.09
CA GLN A 68 2.98 3.46 8.69
C GLN A 68 1.95 3.05 7.64
N ALA A 69 1.57 3.97 6.75
CA ALA A 69 0.64 3.69 5.66
C ALA A 69 1.22 2.66 4.70
N ALA A 70 2.52 2.72 4.40
CA ALA A 70 3.19 1.75 3.54
C ALA A 70 3.17 0.34 4.16
N ALA A 71 3.40 0.23 5.47
CA ALA A 71 3.35 -1.04 6.18
C ALA A 71 1.94 -1.64 6.14
N LEU A 72 0.91 -0.82 6.39
CA LEU A 72 -0.48 -1.25 6.32
C LEU A 72 -0.86 -1.68 4.90
N HIS A 73 -0.41 -0.94 3.90
CA HIS A 73 -0.65 -1.25 2.49
C HIS A 73 -0.04 -2.62 2.12
N SER A 74 1.18 -2.90 2.56
CA SER A 74 1.83 -4.19 2.33
C SER A 74 1.07 -5.34 2.97
N GLN A 75 0.58 -5.15 4.20
CA GLN A 75 -0.25 -6.16 4.88
C GLN A 75 -1.55 -6.41 4.12
N PHE A 76 -2.16 -5.37 3.60
CA PHE A 76 -3.38 -5.49 2.81
C PHE A 76 -3.15 -6.27 1.52
N VAL A 77 -2.05 -5.97 0.82
CA VAL A 77 -1.66 -6.72 -0.40
C VAL A 77 -1.42 -8.19 -0.08
N GLU A 78 -0.73 -8.49 1.02
CA GLU A 78 -0.52 -9.88 1.46
C GLU A 78 -1.83 -10.59 1.76
N ALA A 79 -2.76 -9.89 2.41
CA ALA A 79 -4.08 -10.45 2.72
C ALA A 79 -4.87 -10.75 1.44
N MET A 80 -4.80 -9.87 0.44
CA MET A 80 -5.43 -10.12 -0.86
C MET A 80 -4.83 -11.32 -1.57
N ASN A 81 -3.51 -11.47 -1.54
CA ASN A 81 -2.83 -12.62 -2.13
C ASN A 81 -3.25 -13.92 -1.44
N ALA A 82 -3.32 -13.91 -0.10
CA ALA A 82 -3.75 -15.07 0.68
C ALA A 82 -5.20 -15.42 0.38
N ALA A 83 -6.08 -14.43 0.26
CA ALA A 83 -7.48 -14.64 -0.09
C ALA A 83 -7.63 -15.22 -1.49
N GLY A 84 -6.89 -14.70 -2.46
CA GLY A 84 -6.88 -15.21 -3.83
C GLY A 84 -6.44 -16.67 -3.88
N ALA A 85 -5.39 -17.02 -3.15
CA ALA A 85 -4.91 -18.39 -3.07
C ALA A 85 -5.94 -19.32 -2.40
N ALA A 86 -6.62 -18.84 -1.35
CA ALA A 86 -7.66 -19.60 -0.66
C ALA A 86 -8.85 -19.89 -1.57
N TYR A 87 -9.31 -18.89 -2.32
CA TYR A 87 -10.38 -19.06 -3.29
C TYR A 87 -9.98 -20.03 -4.40
N ALA A 88 -8.74 -19.92 -4.89
CA ALA A 88 -8.24 -20.84 -5.93
C ALA A 88 -8.26 -22.30 -5.45
N ARG A 89 -7.85 -22.54 -4.20
CA ARG A 89 -7.88 -23.88 -3.62
C ARG A 89 -9.30 -24.40 -3.45
N ALA A 90 -10.21 -23.53 -3.02
CA ALA A 90 -11.63 -23.90 -2.86
C ALA A 90 -12.25 -24.28 -4.20
N GLU A 91 -11.99 -23.49 -5.25
CA GLU A 91 -12.49 -23.79 -6.60
C GLU A 91 -11.92 -25.09 -7.14
N GLU A 92 -10.65 -25.35 -6.89
CA GLU A 92 -10.00 -26.60 -7.27
C GLU A 92 -10.64 -27.81 -6.57
N ALA A 93 -10.90 -27.68 -5.29
CA ALA A 93 -11.58 -28.70 -4.51
C ALA A 93 -13.00 -28.94 -5.02
N ASN A 94 -13.72 -27.89 -5.38
CA ASN A 94 -15.07 -27.98 -5.94
C ASN A 94 -15.09 -28.69 -7.28
N VAL A 95 -14.13 -28.40 -8.14
CA VAL A 95 -13.99 -29.10 -9.43
C VAL A 95 -13.74 -30.59 -9.19
N SER A 96 -12.89 -30.92 -8.25
CA SER A 96 -12.59 -32.29 -7.87
C SER A 96 -13.84 -33.05 -7.41
N LEU A 97 -14.65 -32.41 -6.57
CA LEU A 97 -15.91 -32.99 -6.08
C LEU A 97 -16.91 -33.23 -7.22
N GLN A 98 -17.04 -32.28 -8.14
CA GLN A 98 -17.92 -32.43 -9.31
C GLN A 98 -17.47 -33.58 -10.19
N SER A 99 -16.18 -33.74 -10.37
CA SER A 99 -15.60 -34.83 -11.14
C SER A 99 -15.95 -36.20 -10.57
N VAL A 100 -15.96 -36.33 -9.26
CA VAL A 100 -16.30 -37.58 -8.56
C VAL A 100 -17.80 -37.93 -8.70
N GLN A 101 -18.66 -36.94 -8.79
CA GLN A 101 -20.10 -37.12 -8.88
C GLN A 101 -20.60 -37.55 -10.27
N LEU A 102 -19.77 -37.44 -11.28
CA LEU A 102 -20.10 -37.88 -12.63
C LEU A 102 -19.87 -39.39 -12.78
#